data_191da7846d839130521cc9467880a957
#
_entry.id   191da7846d839130521cc9467880a957
#
_cell.length_a   1.000
_cell.length_b   1.000
_cell.length_c   1.000
_cell.angle_alpha   90.00
_cell.angle_beta   90.00
_cell.angle_gamma   90.00
#
_symmetry.space_group_name_H-M   'P 1'
#
loop_
_entity.id
_entity.type
_entity.pdbx_description
1 polymer ?
#
loop_
_entity_poly.entity_id
_entity_poly.type
_entity_poly.pdbx_seq_one_letter_code
_entity_poly.pdbx_strand_id
1 'polypeptide(L)'
;MKLVFPNLLYKENAIDFINEFYEYKSEINGSGALDKYLRDSTYEEWLNKIYADIDIANIPKPRVPALTYFYVREEDDKIVGMINIRLALNDFLKREGGHIGYCIRPTERKKHYATTMLNSALKVCDTLGIKEVILTCDKLNIASSKVIKNCNGKLVEEFYSDTYKEELQKYIIERV
;
A
#
# COMPACT_ATOMS: atom_id res chain seq x y z
N MET A 1 -14.22 -10.00 -3.54
CA MET A 1 -12.99 -9.27 -3.16
C MET A 1 -13.35 -8.10 -2.27
N LYS A 2 -12.70 -7.95 -1.12
CA LYS A 2 -12.96 -6.86 -0.17
C LYS A 2 -11.68 -6.37 0.51
N LEU A 3 -11.67 -5.09 0.90
CA LEU A 3 -10.69 -4.55 1.85
C LEU A 3 -11.10 -4.96 3.26
N VAL A 4 -10.19 -5.57 4.00
CA VAL A 4 -10.40 -6.02 5.37
C VAL A 4 -9.36 -5.38 6.27
N PHE A 5 -9.79 -4.76 7.36
CA PHE A 5 -8.84 -4.25 8.34
C PHE A 5 -8.19 -5.43 9.07
N PRO A 6 -6.85 -5.47 9.19
CA PRO A 6 -6.15 -6.60 9.78
C PRO A 6 -6.61 -6.91 11.20
N ASN A 7 -6.69 -8.20 11.53
CA ASN A 7 -7.04 -8.69 12.84
C ASN A 7 -6.39 -10.06 13.10
N LEU A 8 -6.54 -10.61 14.29
CA LEU A 8 -5.89 -11.87 14.69
C LEU A 8 -6.32 -13.08 13.86
N LEU A 9 -7.54 -13.09 13.29
CA LEU A 9 -8.02 -14.21 12.48
C LEU A 9 -7.22 -14.40 11.19
N TYR A 10 -6.59 -13.34 10.69
CA TYR A 10 -5.77 -13.37 9.48
C TYR A 10 -4.28 -13.62 9.73
N LYS A 11 -3.86 -13.91 10.96
CA LYS A 11 -2.43 -14.05 11.31
C LYS A 11 -1.69 -15.03 10.40
N GLU A 12 -2.16 -16.26 10.30
CA GLU A 12 -1.52 -17.31 9.50
C GLU A 12 -1.53 -16.98 8.01
N ASN A 13 -2.67 -16.44 7.51
CA ASN A 13 -2.80 -15.96 6.13
C ASN A 13 -1.82 -14.83 5.80
N ALA A 14 -1.58 -13.92 6.76
CA ALA A 14 -0.67 -12.79 6.59
C ALA A 14 0.81 -13.25 6.61
N ILE A 15 1.15 -14.21 7.45
CA ILE A 15 2.48 -14.83 7.48
C ILE A 15 2.75 -15.55 6.14
N ASP A 16 1.80 -16.37 5.69
CA ASP A 16 1.88 -17.06 4.39
C ASP A 16 2.01 -16.06 3.22
N PHE A 17 1.25 -14.96 3.27
CA PHE A 17 1.35 -13.89 2.28
C PHE A 17 2.77 -13.31 2.19
N ILE A 18 3.39 -12.98 3.30
CA ILE A 18 4.75 -12.41 3.34
C ILE A 18 5.79 -13.43 2.91
N ASN A 19 5.67 -14.68 3.35
CA ASN A 19 6.60 -15.76 2.97
C ASN A 19 6.65 -15.97 1.47
N GLU A 20 5.53 -15.90 0.77
CA GLU A 20 5.51 -16.02 -0.69
C GLU A 20 6.33 -14.92 -1.38
N PHE A 21 6.33 -13.67 -0.86
CA PHE A 21 7.18 -12.63 -1.40
C PHE A 21 8.67 -12.94 -1.24
N TYR A 22 9.07 -13.55 -0.11
CA TYR A 22 10.45 -13.98 0.10
C TYR A 22 10.85 -15.12 -0.85
N GLU A 23 9.98 -16.11 -1.02
CA GLU A 23 10.19 -17.21 -1.97
C GLU A 23 10.39 -16.70 -3.40
N TYR A 24 9.58 -15.74 -3.83
CA TYR A 24 9.64 -15.14 -5.16
C TYR A 24 10.67 -14.00 -5.28
N LYS A 25 11.42 -13.68 -4.21
CA LYS A 25 12.38 -12.56 -4.15
C LYS A 25 11.76 -11.25 -4.66
N SER A 26 10.51 -11.02 -4.27
CA SER A 26 9.71 -9.90 -4.72
C SER A 26 9.64 -8.82 -3.65
N GLU A 27 9.66 -7.55 -4.08
CA GLU A 27 9.50 -6.41 -3.18
C GLU A 27 8.12 -6.36 -2.56
N ILE A 28 8.08 -5.92 -1.29
CA ILE A 28 6.86 -5.74 -0.51
C ILE A 28 6.62 -4.25 -0.31
N ASN A 29 5.51 -3.75 -0.83
CA ASN A 29 5.07 -2.38 -0.66
C ASN A 29 3.67 -2.35 -0.05
N GLY A 30 3.35 -1.31 0.74
CA GLY A 30 2.00 -1.14 1.30
C GLY A 30 1.62 -2.13 2.40
N SER A 31 2.59 -2.85 2.99
CA SER A 31 2.35 -3.82 4.07
C SER A 31 2.15 -3.18 5.45
N GLY A 32 2.29 -1.86 5.58
CA GLY A 32 2.35 -1.22 6.90
C GLY A 32 3.52 -1.70 7.76
N ALA A 33 4.61 -2.17 7.11
CA ALA A 33 5.81 -2.76 7.69
C ALA A 33 5.60 -4.18 8.30
N LEU A 34 4.57 -4.92 7.90
CA LEU A 34 4.32 -6.28 8.37
C LEU A 34 5.56 -7.19 8.19
N ASP A 35 6.19 -7.14 7.01
CA ASP A 35 7.41 -7.88 6.68
C ASP A 35 8.54 -7.67 7.69
N LYS A 36 8.72 -6.42 8.14
CA LYS A 36 9.73 -6.06 9.16
C LYS A 36 9.37 -6.60 10.54
N TYR A 37 8.09 -6.44 10.93
CA TYR A 37 7.61 -6.95 12.20
C TYR A 37 7.68 -8.48 12.30
N LEU A 38 7.34 -9.20 11.25
CA LEU A 38 7.46 -10.66 11.25
C LEU A 38 8.91 -11.16 11.33
N ARG A 39 9.87 -10.35 10.88
CA ARG A 39 11.29 -10.65 11.01
C ARG A 39 11.85 -10.31 12.40
N ASP A 40 11.49 -9.15 12.95
CA ASP A 40 12.16 -8.53 14.09
C ASP A 40 11.29 -8.51 15.36
N SER A 41 10.01 -8.91 15.27
CA SER A 41 9.02 -8.80 16.33
C SER A 41 7.87 -9.82 16.13
N THR A 42 6.61 -9.40 16.32
CA THR A 42 5.44 -10.28 16.21
C THR A 42 4.33 -9.66 15.36
N TYR A 43 3.40 -10.51 14.89
CA TYR A 43 2.20 -10.07 14.20
C TYR A 43 1.30 -9.20 15.10
N GLU A 44 1.21 -9.55 16.40
CA GLU A 44 0.42 -8.84 17.39
C GLU A 44 0.96 -7.42 17.64
N GLU A 45 2.27 -7.26 17.71
CA GLU A 45 2.89 -5.94 17.83
C GLU A 45 2.70 -5.10 16.55
N TRP A 46 2.73 -5.74 15.38
CA TRP A 46 2.35 -5.06 14.14
C TRP A 46 0.89 -4.62 14.15
N LEU A 47 -0.05 -5.46 14.63
CA LEU A 47 -1.45 -5.06 14.78
C LEU A 47 -1.59 -3.84 15.70
N ASN A 48 -0.95 -3.87 16.87
CA ASN A 48 -0.96 -2.74 17.78
C ASN A 48 -0.43 -1.46 17.12
N LYS A 49 0.64 -1.59 16.33
CA LYS A 49 1.22 -0.47 15.56
C LYS A 49 0.23 0.09 14.53
N ILE A 50 -0.39 -0.73 13.70
CA ILE A 50 -1.32 -0.23 12.66
C ILE A 50 -2.61 0.33 13.24
N TYR A 51 -3.07 -0.16 14.40
CA TYR A 51 -4.19 0.44 15.15
C TYR A 51 -3.80 1.81 15.74
N ALA A 52 -2.58 1.95 16.24
CA ALA A 52 -2.07 3.24 16.73
C ALA A 52 -1.83 4.24 15.57
N ASP A 53 -1.51 3.77 14.38
CA ASP A 53 -1.26 4.62 13.20
C ASP A 53 -2.52 5.35 12.67
N ILE A 54 -3.70 5.01 13.15
CA ILE A 54 -4.95 5.67 12.75
C ILE A 54 -5.04 7.07 13.39
N ASP A 55 -4.52 7.24 14.60
CA ASP A 55 -4.62 8.48 15.35
C ASP A 55 -3.32 9.29 15.31
N ILE A 56 -3.38 10.49 14.72
CA ILE A 56 -2.23 11.39 14.61
C ILE A 56 -1.59 11.74 15.96
N ALA A 57 -2.37 11.73 17.06
CA ALA A 57 -1.87 12.01 18.40
C ALA A 57 -0.89 10.95 18.92
N ASN A 58 -0.96 9.74 18.39
CA ASN A 58 -0.15 8.59 18.80
C ASN A 58 1.05 8.34 17.88
N ILE A 59 1.26 9.17 16.84
CA ILE A 59 2.29 8.92 15.84
C ILE A 59 3.49 9.84 16.04
N PRO A 60 4.68 9.31 16.33
CA PRO A 60 5.89 10.12 16.41
C PRO A 60 6.28 10.66 15.03
N LYS A 61 6.63 11.94 14.96
CA LYS A 61 7.20 12.53 13.73
C LYS A 61 8.52 11.81 13.36
N PRO A 62 8.83 11.64 12.07
CA PRO A 62 8.16 12.19 10.88
C PRO A 62 7.03 11.32 10.29
N ARG A 63 6.59 10.29 11.01
CA ARG A 63 5.50 9.42 10.54
C ARG A 63 4.19 10.18 10.38
N VAL A 64 3.28 9.63 9.60
CA VAL A 64 1.95 10.19 9.32
C VAL A 64 0.88 9.14 9.62
N PRO A 65 -0.37 9.57 9.92
CA PRO A 65 -1.46 8.60 10.12
C PRO A 65 -1.74 7.82 8.84
N ALA A 66 -2.08 6.56 9.00
CA ALA A 66 -2.30 5.64 7.87
C ALA A 66 -3.28 4.53 8.21
N LEU A 67 -3.97 4.05 7.18
CA LEU A 67 -4.81 2.86 7.22
C LEU A 67 -4.13 1.75 6.42
N THR A 68 -4.03 0.56 7.00
CA THR A 68 -3.52 -0.63 6.31
C THR A 68 -4.65 -1.64 6.15
N TYR A 69 -4.80 -2.18 4.94
CA TYR A 69 -5.82 -3.18 4.65
C TYR A 69 -5.20 -4.40 3.98
N PHE A 70 -5.77 -5.57 4.27
CA PHE A 70 -5.69 -6.75 3.43
C PHE A 70 -6.71 -6.64 2.29
N TYR A 71 -6.35 -7.11 1.11
CA TYR A 71 -7.28 -7.35 0.01
C TYR A 71 -7.56 -8.83 -0.07
N VAL A 72 -8.77 -9.22 0.30
CA VAL A 72 -9.14 -10.61 0.58
C VAL A 72 -10.07 -11.14 -0.49
N ARG A 73 -9.80 -12.33 -0.99
CA ARG A 73 -10.71 -13.07 -1.84
C ARG A 73 -11.74 -13.80 -0.97
N GLU A 74 -13.02 -13.52 -1.21
CA GLU A 74 -14.11 -13.95 -0.33
C GLU A 74 -14.44 -15.43 -0.42
N GLU A 75 -14.07 -16.09 -1.55
CA GLU A 75 -14.36 -17.52 -1.76
C GLU A 75 -13.52 -18.44 -0.86
N ASP A 76 -12.31 -18.02 -0.49
CA ASP A 76 -11.36 -18.82 0.27
C ASP A 76 -10.64 -18.04 1.38
N ASP A 77 -11.09 -16.83 1.68
CA ASP A 77 -10.50 -15.90 2.64
C ASP A 77 -8.99 -15.62 2.44
N LYS A 78 -8.49 -15.87 1.21
CA LYS A 78 -7.08 -15.69 0.88
C LYS A 78 -6.72 -14.22 0.76
N ILE A 79 -5.65 -13.78 1.44
CA ILE A 79 -5.05 -12.46 1.23
C ILE A 79 -4.33 -12.49 -0.13
N VAL A 80 -4.83 -11.71 -1.09
CA VAL A 80 -4.25 -11.58 -2.43
C VAL A 80 -3.44 -10.30 -2.60
N GLY A 81 -3.61 -9.32 -1.71
CA GLY A 81 -2.86 -8.08 -1.72
C GLY A 81 -2.89 -7.36 -0.39
N MET A 82 -2.03 -6.37 -0.26
CA MET A 82 -2.03 -5.40 0.85
C MET A 82 -1.95 -4.00 0.30
N ILE A 83 -2.56 -3.05 1.01
CA ILE A 83 -2.57 -1.63 0.66
C ILE A 83 -2.52 -0.78 1.93
N ASN A 84 -1.67 0.25 1.90
CA ASN A 84 -1.55 1.24 2.95
C ASN A 84 -1.93 2.61 2.39
N ILE A 85 -2.82 3.32 3.08
CA ILE A 85 -3.33 4.64 2.71
C ILE A 85 -2.88 5.63 3.78
N ARG A 86 -2.01 6.56 3.42
CA ARG A 86 -1.53 7.64 4.28
C ARG A 86 -2.53 8.78 4.27
N LEU A 87 -2.97 9.20 5.45
CA LEU A 87 -4.03 10.20 5.62
C LEU A 87 -3.50 11.64 5.55
N ALA A 88 -2.19 11.79 5.67
CA ALA A 88 -1.47 13.04 5.52
C ALA A 88 -0.12 12.78 4.86
N LEU A 89 0.50 13.81 4.30
CA LEU A 89 1.82 13.70 3.68
C LEU A 89 2.78 14.71 4.33
N ASN A 90 3.94 14.24 4.75
CA ASN A 90 5.11 15.07 5.02
C ASN A 90 5.83 15.40 3.69
N ASP A 91 6.90 16.19 3.73
CA ASP A 91 7.60 16.64 2.52
C ASP A 91 8.20 15.46 1.71
N PHE A 92 8.75 14.46 2.39
CA PHE A 92 9.24 13.25 1.75
C PHE A 92 8.13 12.48 1.02
N LEU A 93 7.00 12.29 1.68
CA LEU A 93 5.86 11.58 1.10
C LEU A 93 5.21 12.36 -0.06
N LYS A 94 5.16 13.69 0.04
CA LYS A 94 4.71 14.54 -1.08
C LYS A 94 5.59 14.40 -2.31
N ARG A 95 6.90 14.21 -2.09
CA ARG A 95 7.88 14.06 -3.16
C ARG A 95 7.95 12.63 -3.68
N GLU A 96 8.24 11.64 -2.80
CA GLU A 96 8.69 10.32 -3.19
C GLU A 96 7.77 9.17 -2.78
N GLY A 97 6.95 9.32 -1.73
CA GLY A 97 6.17 8.20 -1.17
C GLY A 97 4.69 8.17 -1.56
N GLY A 98 4.07 9.33 -1.78
CA GLY A 98 2.64 9.46 -2.08
C GLY A 98 1.71 9.00 -0.95
N HIS A 99 0.40 8.99 -1.25
CA HIS A 99 -0.64 8.55 -0.33
C HIS A 99 -0.77 7.03 -0.23
N ILE A 100 -0.50 6.29 -1.31
CA ILE A 100 -0.81 4.87 -1.38
C ILE A 100 0.41 4.06 -1.77
N GLY A 101 0.74 3.07 -0.92
CA GLY A 101 1.62 1.96 -1.25
C GLY A 101 0.83 0.66 -1.30
N TYR A 102 1.16 -0.25 -2.21
CA TYR A 102 0.45 -1.52 -2.35
C TYR A 102 1.32 -2.63 -2.95
N CYS A 103 0.92 -3.86 -2.73
CA CYS A 103 1.48 -5.03 -3.39
C CYS A 103 0.42 -6.11 -3.62
N ILE A 104 0.66 -6.96 -4.60
CA ILE A 104 -0.15 -8.15 -4.91
C ILE A 104 0.72 -9.38 -4.76
N ARG A 105 0.18 -10.40 -4.09
CA ARG A 105 0.76 -11.73 -3.93
C ARG A 105 1.33 -12.22 -5.27
N PRO A 106 2.57 -12.67 -5.35
CA PRO A 106 3.22 -13.04 -6.61
C PRO A 106 2.40 -13.98 -7.50
N THR A 107 1.83 -15.06 -6.95
CA THR A 107 1.02 -16.03 -7.68
C THR A 107 -0.37 -15.52 -8.08
N GLU A 108 -0.80 -14.38 -7.54
CA GLU A 108 -2.10 -13.76 -7.82
C GLU A 108 -2.00 -12.55 -8.76
N ARG A 109 -0.82 -12.28 -9.32
CA ARG A 109 -0.60 -11.19 -10.29
C ARG A 109 -1.25 -11.50 -11.65
N LYS A 110 -1.38 -10.46 -12.50
CA LYS A 110 -1.97 -10.53 -13.85
C LYS A 110 -3.45 -10.93 -13.88
N LYS A 111 -4.16 -10.81 -12.73
CA LYS A 111 -5.60 -11.07 -12.57
C LYS A 111 -6.40 -9.78 -12.32
N HIS A 112 -5.85 -8.62 -12.63
CA HIS A 112 -6.44 -7.29 -12.41
C HIS A 112 -6.70 -6.92 -10.94
N TYR A 113 -6.25 -7.70 -9.96
CA TYR A 113 -6.48 -7.45 -8.54
C TYR A 113 -5.87 -6.13 -8.05
N ALA A 114 -4.73 -5.71 -8.59
CA ALA A 114 -4.12 -4.42 -8.23
C ALA A 114 -5.03 -3.24 -8.60
N THR A 115 -5.62 -3.25 -9.79
CA THR A 115 -6.52 -2.19 -10.26
C THR A 115 -7.80 -2.14 -9.42
N THR A 116 -8.40 -3.29 -9.14
CA THR A 116 -9.63 -3.35 -8.32
C THR A 116 -9.36 -2.98 -6.86
N MET A 117 -8.21 -3.38 -6.32
CA MET A 117 -7.77 -2.99 -4.97
C MET A 117 -7.53 -1.48 -4.87
N LEU A 118 -6.82 -0.90 -5.83
CA LEU A 118 -6.57 0.55 -5.85
C LEU A 118 -7.89 1.33 -5.97
N ASN A 119 -8.81 0.91 -6.84
CA ASN A 119 -10.14 1.53 -6.92
C ASN A 119 -10.93 1.44 -5.61
N SER A 120 -10.81 0.33 -4.87
CA SER A 120 -11.43 0.21 -3.54
C SER A 120 -10.79 1.17 -2.53
N ALA A 121 -9.47 1.32 -2.55
CA ALA A 121 -8.77 2.28 -1.71
C ALA A 121 -9.09 3.74 -2.05
N LEU A 122 -9.30 4.05 -3.33
CA LEU A 122 -9.71 5.39 -3.77
C LEU A 122 -11.09 5.77 -3.20
N LYS A 123 -12.03 4.82 -3.07
CA LYS A 123 -13.30 5.07 -2.38
C LYS A 123 -13.12 5.39 -0.90
N VAL A 124 -12.14 4.77 -0.24
CA VAL A 124 -11.76 5.14 1.14
C VAL A 124 -11.21 6.57 1.17
N CYS A 125 -10.35 6.94 0.22
CA CYS A 125 -9.85 8.32 0.07
C CYS A 125 -11.01 9.32 -0.09
N ASP A 126 -12.02 9.01 -0.91
CA ASP A 126 -13.22 9.84 -1.09
C ASP A 126 -13.96 10.07 0.23
N THR A 127 -14.18 9.00 1.01
CA THR A 127 -14.83 9.08 2.32
C THR A 127 -14.06 9.95 3.31
N LEU A 128 -12.73 9.99 3.18
CA LEU A 128 -11.83 10.77 4.03
C LEU A 128 -11.58 12.20 3.50
N GLY A 129 -12.19 12.57 2.37
CA GLY A 129 -12.07 13.89 1.77
C GLY A 129 -10.71 14.18 1.13
N ILE A 130 -9.92 13.16 0.80
CA ILE A 130 -8.64 13.32 0.09
C ILE A 130 -8.95 13.58 -1.39
N LYS A 131 -8.80 14.83 -1.81
CA LYS A 131 -9.18 15.28 -3.16
C LYS A 131 -8.12 14.97 -4.23
N GLU A 132 -6.88 14.92 -3.87
CA GLU A 132 -5.77 14.61 -4.75
C GLU A 132 -4.97 13.44 -4.16
N VAL A 133 -5.07 12.27 -4.79
CA VAL A 133 -4.31 11.09 -4.36
C VAL A 133 -3.01 11.02 -5.16
N ILE A 134 -1.89 11.23 -4.48
CA ILE A 134 -0.55 11.14 -5.06
C ILE A 134 -0.08 9.69 -4.95
N LEU A 135 0.45 9.14 -6.05
CA LEU A 135 1.15 7.86 -6.08
C LEU A 135 2.50 8.03 -6.80
N THR A 136 3.48 7.27 -6.34
CA THR A 136 4.78 7.18 -7.02
C THR A 136 5.10 5.72 -7.32
N CYS A 137 5.82 5.48 -8.38
CA CYS A 137 6.39 4.17 -8.68
C CYS A 137 7.73 4.32 -9.41
N ASP A 138 8.57 3.32 -9.32
CA ASP A 138 9.74 3.18 -10.17
C ASP A 138 9.30 3.22 -11.65
N LYS A 139 10.02 4.00 -12.45
CA LYS A 139 9.78 4.15 -13.90
C LYS A 139 9.85 2.81 -14.65
N LEU A 140 10.67 1.89 -14.17
CA LEU A 140 10.81 0.54 -14.73
C LEU A 140 9.67 -0.39 -14.27
N ASN A 141 8.91 -0.02 -13.25
CA ASN A 141 7.75 -0.79 -12.79
C ASN A 141 6.52 -0.51 -13.67
N ILE A 142 6.57 -1.03 -14.90
CA ILE A 142 5.50 -0.87 -15.89
C ILE A 142 4.15 -1.40 -15.37
N ALA A 143 4.16 -2.42 -14.52
CA ALA A 143 2.93 -2.97 -13.95
C ALA A 143 2.23 -1.96 -13.06
N SER A 144 2.96 -1.31 -12.13
CA SER A 144 2.42 -0.26 -11.26
C SER A 144 1.93 0.94 -12.06
N SER A 145 2.73 1.43 -13.00
CA SER A 145 2.36 2.53 -13.91
C SER A 145 1.03 2.26 -14.63
N LYS A 146 0.84 1.04 -15.17
CA LYS A 146 -0.42 0.64 -15.82
C LYS A 146 -1.60 0.62 -14.85
N VAL A 147 -1.41 0.08 -13.65
CA VAL A 147 -2.46 0.05 -12.61
C VAL A 147 -2.91 1.48 -12.27
N ILE A 148 -1.96 2.38 -12.03
CA ILE A 148 -2.26 3.78 -11.67
C ILE A 148 -3.00 4.48 -12.81
N LYS A 149 -2.56 4.32 -14.05
CA LYS A 149 -3.22 4.89 -15.25
C LYS A 149 -4.64 4.33 -15.45
N ASN A 150 -4.84 3.03 -15.22
CA ASN A 150 -6.17 2.40 -15.29
C ASN A 150 -7.14 2.92 -14.20
N CYS A 151 -6.61 3.54 -13.14
CA CYS A 151 -7.38 4.22 -12.10
C CYS A 151 -7.42 5.74 -12.31
N ASN A 152 -7.25 6.22 -13.54
CA ASN A 152 -7.27 7.63 -13.95
C ASN A 152 -6.09 8.46 -13.40
N GLY A 153 -4.97 7.82 -13.08
CA GLY A 153 -3.75 8.51 -12.68
C GLY A 153 -3.11 9.26 -13.84
N LYS A 154 -2.89 10.55 -13.66
CA LYS A 154 -2.18 11.43 -14.61
C LYS A 154 -0.72 11.52 -14.18
N LEU A 155 0.21 11.20 -15.07
CA LEU A 155 1.64 11.42 -14.85
C LEU A 155 1.91 12.93 -14.80
N VAL A 156 2.48 13.39 -13.69
CA VAL A 156 2.76 14.83 -13.49
C VAL A 156 4.25 15.15 -13.43
N GLU A 157 5.08 14.18 -13.07
CA GLU A 157 6.52 14.39 -12.95
C GLU A 157 7.29 13.07 -13.10
N GLU A 158 8.48 13.14 -13.67
CA GLU A 158 9.53 12.11 -13.59
C GLU A 158 10.77 12.74 -12.98
N PHE A 159 11.41 12.05 -12.04
CA PHE A 159 12.60 12.56 -11.36
C PHE A 159 13.45 11.43 -10.79
N TYR A 160 14.75 11.70 -10.65
CA TYR A 160 15.65 10.78 -9.96
C TYR A 160 15.50 10.90 -8.44
N SER A 161 15.35 9.76 -7.77
CA SER A 161 15.32 9.68 -6.31
C SER A 161 16.70 9.32 -5.77
N ASP A 162 17.29 10.21 -4.99
CA ASP A 162 18.52 9.92 -4.27
C ASP A 162 18.31 8.89 -3.14
N THR A 163 17.10 8.79 -2.62
CA THR A 163 16.74 7.85 -1.57
C THR A 163 16.66 6.41 -2.10
N TYR A 164 15.97 6.21 -3.22
CA TYR A 164 15.77 4.89 -3.83
C TYR A 164 16.81 4.54 -4.88
N LYS A 165 17.63 5.53 -5.33
CA LYS A 165 18.64 5.38 -6.40
C LYS A 165 18.05 4.93 -7.73
N GLU A 166 16.87 5.45 -8.05
CA GLU A 166 16.10 5.09 -9.26
C GLU A 166 15.30 6.27 -9.80
N GLU A 167 14.88 6.19 -11.06
CA GLU A 167 13.94 7.13 -11.69
C GLU A 167 12.52 6.85 -11.22
N LEU A 168 11.86 7.82 -10.61
CA LEU A 168 10.49 7.72 -10.16
C LEU A 168 9.54 8.45 -11.10
N GLN A 169 8.33 7.90 -11.23
CA GLN A 169 7.16 8.53 -11.85
C GLN A 169 6.17 8.91 -10.76
N LYS A 170 5.73 10.18 -10.77
CA LYS A 170 4.73 10.71 -9.86
C LYS A 170 3.42 10.93 -10.60
N TYR A 171 2.36 10.41 -10.02
CA TYR A 171 1.01 10.46 -10.55
C TYR A 171 0.07 11.17 -9.57
N ILE A 172 -0.95 11.84 -10.12
CA ILE A 172 -2.09 12.37 -9.36
C ILE A 172 -3.38 11.74 -9.87
N ILE A 173 -4.21 11.28 -8.95
CA ILE A 173 -5.59 10.87 -9.21
C ILE A 173 -6.49 11.91 -8.54
N GLU A 174 -7.17 12.72 -9.35
CA GLU A 174 -8.14 13.70 -8.86
C GLU A 174 -9.42 12.97 -8.41
N ARG A 175 -9.96 13.40 -7.26
CA ARG A 175 -11.22 12.88 -6.69
C ARG A 175 -12.26 13.99 -6.63
N VAL A 176 -13.50 13.65 -6.87
CA VAL A 176 -14.63 14.59 -6.92
C VAL A 176 -15.21 14.85 -5.54
#